data_ee083a515cd2a1c6d2778c69007d7aae
#
_entry.id   ee083a515cd2a1c6d2778c69007d7aae
#
_cell.length_a   1.000
_cell.length_b   1.000
_cell.length_c   1.000
_cell.angle_alpha   90.00
_cell.angle_beta   90.00
_cell.angle_gamma   90.00
#
_symmetry.space_group_name_H-M   'P 1'
#
loop_
_entity.id
_entity.type
_entity.pdbx_description
1 polymer ?
#
loop_
_entity_poly.entity_id
_entity_poly.type
_entity_poly.pdbx_seq_one_letter_code
_entity_poly.pdbx_strand_id
1 'polypeptide(L)'
;LEAPQRYWLKARGLDTREWSTPVEDLSALELEERERQSLLNQSFLNQLDWLATDSSLIWDQALPGEWTTQLRGQGMLPPGAAGLLAANRLEQRWQNLQQTLLRLGPLHCESIRSESESRTVLRAGATTVLVSAGRLQSRTALGGWFTHLIQQASGVSTPTAVICRCNSSSKADHFELALHWQPLDPDRAQELLFSLNALAIAGAESCWPVPPASGLARALTLSKSLEQANRAFESRWDGGFAGMGERERPEMQLCFGDHFEAGHFLSEACFEDAFQVLYAPMLEAQRP
;
A
#
# COMPACT_ATOMS: atom_id res chain seq x y z
N LEU A 1 -8.34 -9.98 -0.96
CA LEU A 1 -8.79 -9.03 0.08
C LEU A 1 -8.31 -7.59 -0.17
N GLU A 2 -7.23 -7.34 -0.94
CA GLU A 2 -6.73 -5.99 -1.26
C GLU A 2 -7.68 -5.19 -2.18
N ALA A 3 -8.41 -5.86 -3.06
CA ALA A 3 -9.39 -5.26 -3.97
C ALA A 3 -10.53 -6.27 -4.22
N PRO A 4 -11.31 -6.62 -3.19
CA PRO A 4 -12.23 -7.75 -3.24
C PRO A 4 -13.36 -7.55 -4.25
N GLN A 5 -13.92 -6.34 -4.37
CA GLN A 5 -14.99 -6.03 -5.32
C GLN A 5 -14.52 -6.22 -6.77
N ARG A 6 -13.30 -5.76 -7.09
CA ARG A 6 -12.71 -5.96 -8.42
C ARG A 6 -12.49 -7.44 -8.74
N TYR A 7 -12.00 -8.22 -7.78
CA TYR A 7 -11.83 -9.65 -7.96
C TYR A 7 -13.15 -10.37 -8.19
N TRP A 8 -14.17 -10.01 -7.42
CA TRP A 8 -15.50 -10.56 -7.56
C TRP A 8 -16.13 -10.26 -8.93
N LEU A 9 -15.98 -9.03 -9.44
CA LEU A 9 -16.43 -8.63 -10.78
C LEU A 9 -15.65 -9.36 -11.87
N LYS A 10 -14.32 -9.44 -11.76
CA LYS A 10 -13.48 -10.12 -12.72
C LYS A 10 -13.82 -11.62 -12.85
N ALA A 11 -14.12 -12.29 -11.75
CA ALA A 11 -14.57 -13.67 -11.75
C ALA A 11 -15.89 -13.87 -12.52
N ARG A 12 -16.65 -12.78 -12.74
CA ARG A 12 -17.92 -12.75 -13.51
C ARG A 12 -17.75 -12.13 -14.90
N GLY A 13 -16.50 -11.97 -15.37
CA GLY A 13 -16.20 -11.48 -16.71
C GLY A 13 -16.22 -9.95 -16.85
N LEU A 14 -16.29 -9.19 -15.73
CA LEU A 14 -16.31 -7.74 -15.73
C LEU A 14 -14.95 -7.19 -15.29
N ASP A 15 -14.16 -6.62 -16.23
CA ASP A 15 -12.91 -5.94 -15.90
C ASP A 15 -13.10 -4.42 -15.93
N THR A 16 -13.18 -3.81 -14.76
CA THR A 16 -13.40 -2.37 -14.60
C THR A 16 -12.21 -1.51 -15.05
N ARG A 17 -11.05 -2.11 -15.35
CA ARG A 17 -9.89 -1.39 -15.90
C ARG A 17 -10.11 -0.94 -17.33
N GLU A 18 -10.98 -1.62 -18.07
CA GLU A 18 -11.35 -1.24 -19.45
C GLU A 18 -12.19 0.05 -19.50
N TRP A 19 -12.75 0.44 -18.36
CA TRP A 19 -13.57 1.65 -18.22
C TRP A 19 -12.74 2.85 -17.74
N SER A 20 -11.41 2.70 -17.75
CA SER A 20 -10.51 3.74 -17.29
C SER A 20 -10.37 4.85 -18.33
N THR A 21 -10.22 6.03 -17.81
CA THR A 21 -9.83 7.34 -18.33
C THR A 21 -9.59 7.44 -19.85
N PRO A 22 -10.23 8.42 -20.52
CA PRO A 22 -9.89 8.75 -21.89
C PRO A 22 -8.40 9.05 -22.02
N VAL A 23 -7.81 8.60 -23.12
CA VAL A 23 -6.42 8.91 -23.46
C VAL A 23 -6.33 10.43 -23.64
N GLU A 24 -5.54 11.10 -22.83
CA GLU A 24 -5.25 12.51 -23.02
C GLU A 24 -4.34 12.67 -24.24
N ASP A 25 -4.77 13.45 -25.23
CA ASP A 25 -4.00 13.74 -26.45
C ASP A 25 -2.78 14.65 -26.23
N LEU A 26 -2.63 15.20 -25.03
CA LEU A 26 -1.54 16.11 -24.68
C LEU A 26 -0.54 15.42 -23.77
N SER A 27 0.73 15.48 -24.16
CA SER A 27 1.83 15.07 -23.27
C SER A 27 1.82 15.94 -22.01
N ALA A 28 1.82 15.32 -20.84
CA ALA A 28 1.89 16.04 -19.58
C ALA A 28 3.16 16.88 -19.51
N LEU A 29 3.04 18.16 -19.14
CA LEU A 29 4.17 19.06 -18.92
C LEU A 29 4.94 18.73 -17.65
N GLU A 30 4.35 17.91 -16.79
CA GLU A 30 4.95 17.40 -15.56
C GLU A 30 4.63 15.90 -15.42
N LEU A 31 5.57 15.15 -14.79
CA LEU A 31 5.28 13.78 -14.40
C LEU A 31 4.10 13.76 -13.42
N GLU A 32 3.13 12.93 -13.72
CA GLU A 32 2.02 12.69 -12.82
C GLU A 32 2.51 12.02 -11.51
N GLU A 33 1.77 12.21 -10.44
CA GLU A 33 2.11 11.61 -9.15
C GLU A 33 2.13 10.08 -9.22
N ARG A 34 1.24 9.47 -10.00
CA ARG A 34 1.20 8.01 -10.22
C ARG A 34 2.47 7.52 -10.92
N GLU A 35 2.96 8.24 -11.91
CA GLU A 35 4.19 7.92 -12.63
C GLU A 35 5.41 8.04 -11.71
N ARG A 36 5.48 9.13 -10.92
CA ARG A 36 6.54 9.32 -9.91
C ARG A 36 6.60 8.15 -8.92
N GLN A 37 5.43 7.70 -8.41
CA GLN A 37 5.34 6.56 -7.50
C GLN A 37 5.78 5.26 -8.18
N SER A 38 5.36 5.04 -9.42
CA SER A 38 5.73 3.86 -10.19
C SER A 38 7.25 3.77 -10.41
N LEU A 39 7.87 4.87 -10.82
CA LEU A 39 9.31 4.96 -11.02
C LEU A 39 10.10 4.70 -9.73
N LEU A 40 9.69 5.31 -8.62
CA LEU A 40 10.34 5.11 -7.33
C LEU A 40 10.19 3.67 -6.82
N ASN A 41 8.99 3.09 -6.95
CA ASN A 41 8.75 1.69 -6.58
C ASN A 41 9.57 0.73 -7.43
N GLN A 42 9.64 0.96 -8.75
CA GLN A 42 10.45 0.13 -9.65
C GLN A 42 11.94 0.23 -9.31
N SER A 43 12.43 1.43 -9.05
CA SER A 43 13.83 1.64 -8.64
C SER A 43 14.14 0.97 -7.30
N PHE A 44 13.21 0.99 -6.37
CA PHE A 44 13.34 0.28 -5.09
C PHE A 44 13.40 -1.24 -5.29
N LEU A 45 12.53 -1.80 -6.12
CA LEU A 45 12.52 -3.23 -6.42
C LEU A 45 13.79 -3.67 -7.14
N ASN A 46 14.24 -2.91 -8.15
CA ASN A 46 15.49 -3.19 -8.85
C ASN A 46 16.69 -3.20 -7.89
N GLN A 47 16.69 -2.30 -6.92
CA GLN A 47 17.74 -2.22 -5.92
C GLN A 47 17.70 -3.40 -4.95
N LEU A 48 16.51 -3.86 -4.56
CA LEU A 48 16.35 -5.07 -3.75
C LEU A 48 16.88 -6.31 -4.48
N ASP A 49 16.52 -6.47 -5.75
CA ASP A 49 16.98 -7.59 -6.58
C ASP A 49 18.50 -7.58 -6.73
N TRP A 50 19.08 -6.40 -6.92
CA TRP A 50 20.52 -6.23 -7.01
C TRP A 50 21.23 -6.60 -5.70
N LEU A 51 20.77 -6.10 -4.56
CA LEU A 51 21.31 -6.46 -3.24
C LEU A 51 21.11 -7.93 -2.90
N ALA A 52 20.04 -8.55 -3.37
CA ALA A 52 19.82 -9.98 -3.20
C ALA A 52 20.82 -10.84 -3.98
N THR A 53 21.36 -10.30 -5.08
CA THR A 53 22.34 -10.99 -5.93
C THR A 53 23.75 -10.91 -5.36
N ASP A 54 24.12 -9.81 -4.71
CA ASP A 54 25.44 -9.60 -4.13
C ASP A 54 25.33 -8.96 -2.73
N SER A 55 25.48 -9.78 -1.70
CA SER A 55 25.43 -9.35 -0.29
C SER A 55 26.58 -8.44 0.13
N SER A 56 27.62 -8.27 -0.69
CA SER A 56 28.72 -7.34 -0.43
C SER A 56 28.39 -5.88 -0.78
N LEU A 57 27.30 -5.66 -1.52
CA LEU A 57 26.84 -4.34 -1.91
C LEU A 57 26.25 -3.58 -0.73
N ILE A 58 26.63 -2.32 -0.60
CA ILE A 58 26.10 -1.43 0.41
C ILE A 58 24.96 -0.61 -0.20
N TRP A 59 23.85 -0.48 0.51
CA TRP A 59 22.67 0.26 0.06
C TRP A 59 23.01 1.68 -0.43
N ASP A 60 23.93 2.40 0.23
CA ASP A 60 24.33 3.76 -0.14
C ASP A 60 25.06 3.87 -1.49
N GLN A 61 25.66 2.79 -1.97
CA GLN A 61 26.38 2.78 -3.25
C GLN A 61 25.44 2.53 -4.44
N ALA A 62 24.22 2.11 -4.19
CA ALA A 62 23.24 1.78 -5.20
C ALA A 62 22.36 2.98 -5.60
N LEU A 63 22.90 4.19 -5.60
CA LEU A 63 22.20 5.35 -6.13
C LEU A 63 22.03 5.19 -7.65
N PRO A 64 20.80 5.33 -8.16
CA PRO A 64 20.59 5.38 -9.60
C PRO A 64 21.13 6.71 -10.14
N GLY A 65 22.45 6.78 -10.35
CA GLY A 65 23.13 7.99 -10.79
C GLY A 65 22.76 8.50 -12.19
N GLU A 66 21.87 7.80 -12.90
CA GLU A 66 21.50 8.10 -14.28
C GLU A 66 19.99 8.27 -14.50
N TRP A 67 19.19 8.49 -13.46
CA TRP A 67 17.75 8.66 -13.65
C TRP A 67 17.39 9.69 -14.70
N THR A 68 18.06 10.85 -14.69
CA THR A 68 17.80 11.92 -15.66
C THR A 68 18.03 11.47 -17.09
N THR A 69 19.12 10.74 -17.33
CA THR A 69 19.47 10.22 -18.66
C THR A 69 18.48 9.13 -19.08
N GLN A 70 18.18 8.20 -18.18
CA GLN A 70 17.26 7.10 -18.43
C GLN A 70 15.84 7.61 -18.71
N LEU A 71 15.31 8.51 -17.87
CA LEU A 71 13.97 9.07 -18.03
C LEU A 71 13.84 9.94 -19.28
N ARG A 72 14.91 10.67 -19.67
CA ARG A 72 14.96 11.38 -20.95
C ARG A 72 14.97 10.43 -22.14
N GLY A 73 15.77 9.35 -22.07
CA GLY A 73 15.79 8.33 -23.12
C GLY A 73 14.45 7.63 -23.31
N GLN A 74 13.62 7.55 -22.27
CA GLN A 74 12.25 7.00 -22.31
C GLN A 74 11.19 8.03 -22.69
N GLY A 75 11.56 9.30 -22.89
CA GLY A 75 10.60 10.36 -23.19
C GLY A 75 9.69 10.76 -22.03
N MET A 76 10.02 10.37 -20.80
CA MET A 76 9.20 10.62 -19.62
C MET A 76 9.41 12.00 -19.00
N LEU A 77 10.51 12.68 -19.35
CA LEU A 77 10.78 14.03 -18.81
C LEU A 77 10.44 15.09 -19.86
N PRO A 78 9.76 16.19 -19.45
CA PRO A 78 9.59 17.35 -20.29
C PRO A 78 10.94 17.89 -20.79
N PRO A 79 10.98 18.58 -21.94
CA PRO A 79 12.21 19.17 -22.45
C PRO A 79 12.71 20.34 -21.57
N GLY A 80 14.01 20.58 -21.61
CA GLY A 80 14.63 21.77 -20.98
C GLY A 80 14.63 21.78 -19.46
N ALA A 81 14.44 22.96 -18.88
CA ALA A 81 14.51 23.19 -17.43
C ALA A 81 13.42 22.48 -16.64
N ALA A 82 12.21 22.33 -17.22
CA ALA A 82 11.10 21.63 -16.59
C ALA A 82 11.45 20.16 -16.31
N GLY A 83 12.07 19.47 -17.27
CA GLY A 83 12.52 18.10 -17.09
C GLY A 83 13.63 17.94 -16.05
N LEU A 84 14.57 18.92 -15.99
CA LEU A 84 15.58 18.93 -14.93
C LEU A 84 14.94 19.09 -13.54
N LEU A 85 13.97 19.99 -13.41
CA LEU A 85 13.27 20.20 -12.15
C LEU A 85 12.50 18.94 -11.70
N ALA A 86 11.82 18.26 -12.64
CA ALA A 86 11.11 17.02 -12.37
C ALA A 86 12.07 15.90 -11.93
N ALA A 87 13.21 15.75 -12.59
CA ALA A 87 14.24 14.79 -12.21
C ALA A 87 14.83 15.09 -10.82
N ASN A 88 15.14 16.34 -10.52
CA ASN A 88 15.68 16.74 -9.21
C ASN A 88 14.67 16.47 -8.08
N ARG A 89 13.37 16.68 -8.31
CA ARG A 89 12.32 16.32 -7.33
C ARG A 89 12.24 14.82 -7.07
N LEU A 90 12.38 14.00 -8.11
CA LEU A 90 12.43 12.54 -7.96
C LEU A 90 13.65 12.09 -7.16
N GLU A 91 14.80 12.64 -7.47
CA GLU A 91 16.05 12.35 -6.77
C GLU A 91 15.95 12.76 -5.28
N GLN A 92 15.39 13.92 -4.99
CA GLN A 92 15.15 14.37 -3.63
C GLN A 92 14.20 13.44 -2.85
N ARG A 93 13.12 12.97 -3.50
CA ARG A 93 12.23 11.96 -2.89
C ARG A 93 12.97 10.66 -2.60
N TRP A 94 13.79 10.21 -3.54
CA TRP A 94 14.60 9.02 -3.34
C TRP A 94 15.56 9.15 -2.17
N GLN A 95 16.27 10.26 -2.07
CA GLN A 95 17.16 10.56 -0.95
C GLN A 95 16.42 10.61 0.38
N ASN A 96 15.22 11.20 0.42
CA ASN A 96 14.36 11.22 1.61
C ASN A 96 13.92 9.80 2.02
N LEU A 97 13.61 8.93 1.05
CA LEU A 97 13.31 7.53 1.32
C LEU A 97 14.50 6.81 1.93
N GLN A 98 15.68 6.94 1.32
CA GLN A 98 16.91 6.33 1.81
C GLN A 98 17.25 6.77 3.24
N GLN A 99 17.19 8.06 3.50
CA GLN A 99 17.42 8.60 4.85
C GLN A 99 16.43 8.04 5.87
N THR A 100 15.17 7.85 5.47
CA THR A 100 14.16 7.27 6.35
C THR A 100 14.46 5.80 6.66
N LEU A 101 14.88 5.04 5.66
CA LEU A 101 15.27 3.64 5.82
C LEU A 101 16.51 3.49 6.72
N LEU A 102 17.55 4.26 6.48
CA LEU A 102 18.80 4.23 7.25
C LEU A 102 18.61 4.60 8.73
N ARG A 103 17.63 5.44 9.05
CA ARG A 103 17.28 5.77 10.45
C ARG A 103 16.71 4.56 11.23
N LEU A 104 16.16 3.57 10.55
CA LEU A 104 15.64 2.36 11.19
C LEU A 104 16.74 1.36 11.53
N GLY A 105 17.92 1.47 10.92
CA GLY A 105 19.08 0.63 11.18
C GLY A 105 19.83 0.24 9.90
N PRO A 106 20.88 -0.58 10.02
CA PRO A 106 21.62 -1.08 8.88
C PRO A 106 20.74 -1.92 7.97
N LEU A 107 20.81 -1.65 6.66
CA LEU A 107 19.97 -2.29 5.65
C LEU A 107 20.67 -3.54 5.09
N HIS A 108 19.92 -4.62 5.00
CA HIS A 108 20.32 -5.86 4.32
C HIS A 108 19.11 -6.57 3.73
N CYS A 109 19.34 -7.41 2.74
CA CYS A 109 18.29 -8.24 2.15
C CYS A 109 18.33 -9.65 2.74
N GLU A 110 17.13 -10.19 2.98
CA GLU A 110 16.94 -11.56 3.46
C GLU A 110 15.91 -12.26 2.56
N SER A 111 16.18 -13.53 2.23
CA SER A 111 15.21 -14.36 1.52
C SER A 111 14.37 -15.15 2.51
N ILE A 112 13.07 -14.84 2.55
CA ILE A 112 12.10 -15.60 3.34
C ILE A 112 11.53 -16.69 2.45
N ARG A 113 11.61 -17.93 2.92
CA ARG A 113 11.02 -19.09 2.24
C ARG A 113 9.75 -19.50 2.96
N SER A 114 8.65 -19.48 2.23
CA SER A 114 7.42 -20.19 2.59
C SER A 114 7.39 -21.52 1.84
N GLU A 115 6.49 -22.44 2.21
CA GLU A 115 6.34 -23.74 1.54
C GLU A 115 6.13 -23.63 0.01
N SER A 116 5.53 -22.54 -0.46
CA SER A 116 5.19 -22.31 -1.87
C SER A 116 6.01 -21.24 -2.58
N GLU A 117 6.66 -20.32 -1.85
CA GLU A 117 7.33 -19.17 -2.45
C GLU A 117 8.59 -18.75 -1.69
N SER A 118 9.59 -18.24 -2.44
CA SER A 118 10.74 -17.52 -1.88
C SER A 118 10.58 -16.05 -2.20
N ARG A 119 10.62 -15.19 -1.18
CA ARG A 119 10.49 -13.74 -1.34
C ARG A 119 11.66 -13.02 -0.70
N THR A 120 12.27 -12.12 -1.45
CA THR A 120 13.29 -11.21 -0.90
C THR A 120 12.61 -10.06 -0.16
N VAL A 121 13.05 -9.82 1.07
CA VAL A 121 12.58 -8.71 1.90
C VAL A 121 13.75 -7.83 2.34
N LEU A 122 13.48 -6.54 2.51
CA LEU A 122 14.44 -5.62 3.11
C LEU A 122 14.34 -5.70 4.63
N ARG A 123 15.50 -5.76 5.27
CA ARG A 123 15.65 -5.62 6.72
C ARG A 123 16.36 -4.31 7.04
N ALA A 124 15.88 -3.62 8.05
CA ALA A 124 16.56 -2.51 8.69
C ALA A 124 16.82 -2.89 10.15
N GLY A 125 18.04 -3.27 10.47
CA GLY A 125 18.36 -3.92 11.75
C GLY A 125 17.55 -5.21 11.94
N ALA A 126 16.76 -5.28 13.02
CA ALA A 126 15.89 -6.42 13.32
C ALA A 126 14.50 -6.32 12.69
N THR A 127 14.17 -5.24 11.98
CA THR A 127 12.82 -4.96 11.46
C THR A 127 12.71 -5.29 9.99
N THR A 128 11.68 -6.03 9.58
CA THR A 128 11.31 -6.18 8.17
C THR A 128 10.69 -4.89 7.67
N VAL A 129 11.13 -4.38 6.54
CA VAL A 129 10.65 -3.11 6.00
C VAL A 129 9.97 -3.32 4.65
N LEU A 130 8.77 -2.80 4.54
CA LEU A 130 8.00 -2.72 3.31
C LEU A 130 7.89 -1.25 2.89
N VAL A 131 8.14 -0.98 1.63
CA VAL A 131 8.17 0.38 1.11
C VAL A 131 7.09 0.59 0.06
N SER A 132 6.40 1.71 0.17
CA SER A 132 5.55 2.24 -0.90
C SER A 132 5.91 3.70 -1.15
N ALA A 133 6.27 4.03 -2.38
CA ALA A 133 6.55 5.40 -2.78
C ALA A 133 5.30 6.31 -2.80
N GLY A 134 4.13 5.72 -2.65
CA GLY A 134 2.85 6.44 -2.50
C GLY A 134 2.46 6.72 -1.05
N ARG A 135 1.33 7.40 -0.89
CA ARG A 135 0.66 7.51 0.41
C ARG A 135 0.13 6.15 0.84
N LEU A 136 -0.09 5.98 2.13
CA LEU A 136 -0.67 4.74 2.65
C LEU A 136 -2.04 4.48 2.01
N GLN A 137 -2.17 3.32 1.39
CA GLN A 137 -3.39 2.83 0.77
C GLN A 137 -3.78 1.49 1.38
N SER A 138 -5.05 1.10 1.26
CA SER A 138 -5.54 -0.19 1.75
C SER A 138 -4.75 -1.37 1.23
N ARG A 139 -4.40 -1.35 -0.05
CA ARG A 139 -3.55 -2.39 -0.67
C ARG A 139 -2.19 -2.50 0.02
N THR A 140 -1.55 -1.37 0.31
CA THR A 140 -0.23 -1.34 0.98
C THR A 140 -0.35 -1.82 2.42
N ALA A 141 -1.38 -1.36 3.15
CA ALA A 141 -1.61 -1.77 4.53
C ALA A 141 -1.90 -3.27 4.65
N LEU A 142 -2.86 -3.77 3.86
CA LEU A 142 -3.24 -5.19 3.89
C LEU A 142 -2.16 -6.10 3.34
N GLY A 143 -1.50 -5.75 2.24
CA GLY A 143 -0.37 -6.51 1.70
C GLY A 143 0.80 -6.57 2.68
N GLY A 144 1.05 -5.48 3.41
CA GLY A 144 2.02 -5.44 4.50
C GLY A 144 1.62 -6.35 5.66
N TRP A 145 0.37 -6.29 6.07
CA TRP A 145 -0.17 -7.15 7.12
C TRP A 145 -0.08 -8.63 6.77
N PHE A 146 -0.45 -9.02 5.55
CA PHE A 146 -0.32 -10.41 5.09
C PHE A 146 1.14 -10.86 5.06
N THR A 147 2.06 -10.01 4.61
CA THR A 147 3.49 -10.31 4.63
C THR A 147 3.97 -10.53 6.07
N HIS A 148 3.54 -9.69 7.01
CA HIS A 148 3.84 -9.85 8.44
C HIS A 148 3.33 -11.20 8.96
N LEU A 149 2.06 -11.54 8.74
CA LEU A 149 1.48 -12.80 9.21
C LEU A 149 2.19 -14.03 8.64
N ILE A 150 2.53 -14.02 7.34
CA ILE A 150 3.27 -15.11 6.70
C ILE A 150 4.64 -15.31 7.36
N GLN A 151 5.35 -14.22 7.66
CA GLN A 151 6.64 -14.29 8.35
C GLN A 151 6.51 -14.87 9.75
N GLN A 152 5.55 -14.38 10.53
CA GLN A 152 5.34 -14.87 11.91
C GLN A 152 4.95 -16.36 11.91
N ALA A 153 4.03 -16.77 11.01
CA ALA A 153 3.62 -18.17 10.86
C ALA A 153 4.78 -19.09 10.42
N SER A 154 5.78 -18.55 9.73
CA SER A 154 7.01 -19.27 9.37
C SER A 154 8.06 -19.28 10.50
N GLY A 155 7.73 -18.79 11.69
CA GLY A 155 8.63 -18.74 12.83
C GLY A 155 9.63 -17.58 12.83
N VAL A 156 9.49 -16.62 11.92
CA VAL A 156 10.34 -15.42 11.85
C VAL A 156 9.79 -14.34 12.77
N SER A 157 10.20 -14.37 14.04
CA SER A 157 9.71 -13.46 15.10
C SER A 157 10.41 -12.10 15.02
N THR A 158 10.04 -11.29 14.01
CA THR A 158 10.58 -9.94 13.82
C THR A 158 9.45 -8.93 13.59
N PRO A 159 9.60 -7.68 14.10
CA PRO A 159 8.63 -6.63 13.79
C PRO A 159 8.63 -6.30 12.29
N THR A 160 7.51 -5.75 11.83
CA THR A 160 7.37 -5.31 10.43
C THR A 160 6.96 -3.84 10.38
N ALA A 161 7.65 -3.07 9.59
CA ALA A 161 7.42 -1.64 9.36
C ALA A 161 6.96 -1.38 7.93
N VAL A 162 5.98 -0.50 7.75
CA VAL A 162 5.55 -0.01 6.44
C VAL A 162 5.92 1.46 6.32
N ILE A 163 6.78 1.76 5.35
CA ILE A 163 7.21 3.11 5.01
C ILE A 163 6.41 3.61 3.83
N CYS A 164 5.76 4.74 4.02
CA CYS A 164 4.97 5.40 2.99
C CYS A 164 5.30 6.89 2.91
N ARG A 165 4.89 7.52 1.82
CA ARG A 165 4.99 8.98 1.70
C ARG A 165 4.03 9.66 2.67
N CYS A 166 4.48 10.76 3.29
CA CYS A 166 3.69 11.55 4.23
C CYS A 166 2.39 12.07 3.60
N ASN A 167 1.33 12.12 4.41
CA ASN A 167 0.04 12.68 3.99
C ASN A 167 0.01 14.22 4.04
N SER A 168 0.90 14.85 4.81
CA SER A 168 0.98 16.30 4.94
C SER A 168 1.45 16.98 3.65
N SER A 169 0.74 18.01 3.20
CA SER A 169 1.12 18.81 2.02
C SER A 169 2.49 19.49 2.17
N SER A 170 2.83 19.92 3.38
CA SER A 170 4.13 20.56 3.67
C SER A 170 5.30 19.58 3.67
N LYS A 171 5.03 18.26 3.74
CA LYS A 171 6.01 17.17 3.73
C LYS A 171 5.75 16.18 2.60
N ALA A 172 5.17 16.64 1.50
CA ALA A 172 4.70 15.77 0.42
C ALA A 172 5.80 14.88 -0.21
N ASP A 173 7.06 15.28 -0.10
CA ASP A 173 8.20 14.53 -0.63
C ASP A 173 8.98 13.75 0.44
N HIS A 174 8.47 13.73 1.69
CA HIS A 174 9.06 12.97 2.79
C HIS A 174 8.36 11.63 2.98
N PHE A 175 9.08 10.70 3.61
CA PHE A 175 8.58 9.39 3.98
C PHE A 175 8.48 9.27 5.50
N GLU A 176 7.53 8.48 5.96
CA GLU A 176 7.28 8.23 7.36
C GLU A 176 6.96 6.76 7.62
N LEU A 177 7.15 6.35 8.86
CA LEU A 177 6.69 5.07 9.35
C LEU A 177 5.16 5.12 9.47
N ALA A 178 4.48 4.55 8.48
CA ALA A 178 3.02 4.59 8.40
C ALA A 178 2.36 3.53 9.28
N LEU A 179 2.94 2.31 9.35
CA LEU A 179 2.46 1.19 10.14
C LEU A 179 3.66 0.45 10.75
N HIS A 180 3.48 -0.08 11.96
CA HIS A 180 4.49 -0.89 12.64
C HIS A 180 3.80 -1.97 13.45
N TRP A 181 4.13 -3.24 13.18
CA TRP A 181 3.55 -4.39 13.86
C TRP A 181 4.62 -5.10 14.69
N GLN A 182 4.26 -5.42 15.92
CA GLN A 182 5.07 -6.21 16.81
C GLN A 182 5.02 -7.70 16.42
N PRO A 183 6.04 -8.49 16.78
CA PRO A 183 6.01 -9.91 16.55
C PRO A 183 4.79 -10.59 17.18
N LEU A 184 4.24 -11.58 16.49
CA LEU A 184 3.14 -12.40 16.94
C LEU A 184 3.62 -13.83 17.19
N ASP A 185 2.90 -14.53 18.04
CA ASP A 185 3.06 -15.97 18.18
C ASP A 185 2.74 -16.69 16.85
N PRO A 186 3.56 -17.68 16.42
CA PRO A 186 3.36 -18.37 15.14
C PRO A 186 1.98 -19.04 15.00
N ASP A 187 1.48 -19.66 16.07
CA ASP A 187 0.17 -20.34 16.05
C ASP A 187 -0.93 -19.29 15.87
N ARG A 188 -0.82 -18.15 16.56
CA ARG A 188 -1.75 -17.03 16.40
C ARG A 188 -1.72 -16.47 14.97
N ALA A 189 -0.55 -16.34 14.39
CA ALA A 189 -0.41 -15.88 13.00
C ALA A 189 -1.06 -16.85 12.00
N GLN A 190 -0.94 -18.16 12.22
CA GLN A 190 -1.59 -19.18 11.41
C GLN A 190 -3.12 -19.13 11.54
N GLU A 191 -3.66 -18.97 12.75
CA GLU A 191 -5.10 -18.80 12.98
C GLU A 191 -5.66 -17.59 12.22
N LEU A 192 -4.94 -16.47 12.27
CA LEU A 192 -5.33 -15.25 11.55
C LEU A 192 -5.29 -15.44 10.03
N LEU A 193 -4.26 -16.10 9.50
CA LEU A 193 -4.17 -16.44 8.08
C LEU A 193 -5.33 -17.36 7.65
N PHE A 194 -5.68 -18.33 8.48
CA PHE A 194 -6.82 -19.22 8.22
C PHE A 194 -8.14 -18.43 8.18
N SER A 195 -8.37 -17.55 9.15
CA SER A 195 -9.56 -16.67 9.20
C SER A 195 -9.65 -15.74 8.00
N LEU A 196 -8.53 -15.15 7.58
CA LEU A 196 -8.46 -14.29 6.40
C LEU A 196 -8.68 -15.08 5.10
N ASN A 197 -8.21 -16.32 5.02
CA ASN A 197 -8.47 -17.19 3.88
C ASN A 197 -9.96 -17.58 3.79
N ALA A 198 -10.58 -17.94 4.91
CA ALA A 198 -12.03 -18.22 4.95
C ALA A 198 -12.84 -16.99 4.49
N LEU A 199 -12.44 -15.81 4.94
CA LEU A 199 -13.02 -14.54 4.54
C LEU A 199 -12.84 -14.28 3.03
N ALA A 200 -11.68 -14.60 2.46
CA ALA A 200 -11.41 -14.46 1.03
C ALA A 200 -12.27 -15.41 0.18
N ILE A 201 -12.48 -16.64 0.65
CA ILE A 201 -13.36 -17.62 -0.01
C ILE A 201 -14.81 -17.13 -0.01
N ALA A 202 -15.31 -16.68 1.14
CA ALA A 202 -16.67 -16.10 1.23
C ALA A 202 -16.84 -14.89 0.31
N GLY A 203 -15.84 -14.03 0.21
CA GLY A 203 -15.83 -12.88 -0.69
C GLY A 203 -15.75 -13.21 -2.18
N ALA A 204 -15.41 -14.44 -2.56
CA ALA A 204 -15.49 -14.90 -3.94
C ALA A 204 -16.93 -15.29 -4.34
N GLU A 205 -17.74 -15.71 -3.38
CA GLU A 205 -19.13 -16.14 -3.60
C GLU A 205 -20.10 -14.95 -3.60
N SER A 206 -19.89 -13.97 -2.74
CA SER A 206 -20.72 -12.78 -2.60
C SER A 206 -19.90 -11.49 -2.72
N CYS A 207 -20.55 -10.37 -3.09
CA CYS A 207 -19.87 -9.08 -3.10
C CYS A 207 -19.41 -8.73 -1.67
N TRP A 208 -18.14 -8.37 -1.56
CA TRP A 208 -17.49 -8.06 -0.30
C TRP A 208 -18.08 -6.78 0.34
N PRO A 209 -18.53 -6.82 1.62
CA PRO A 209 -19.25 -5.71 2.24
C PRO A 209 -18.35 -4.55 2.68
N VAL A 210 -17.00 -4.70 2.71
CA VAL A 210 -16.10 -3.67 3.20
C VAL A 210 -15.36 -2.99 2.05
N PRO A 211 -15.66 -1.71 1.72
CA PRO A 211 -14.86 -0.94 0.78
C PRO A 211 -13.43 -0.73 1.32
N PRO A 212 -12.38 -1.10 0.57
CA PRO A 212 -11.03 -1.18 1.14
C PRO A 212 -10.47 0.16 1.65
N ALA A 213 -10.67 1.25 0.92
CA ALA A 213 -10.10 2.54 1.32
C ALA A 213 -10.87 3.18 2.47
N SER A 214 -12.20 3.08 2.45
CA SER A 214 -13.06 3.57 3.54
C SER A 214 -12.91 2.72 4.80
N GLY A 215 -12.81 1.40 4.64
CA GLY A 215 -12.52 0.48 5.74
C GLY A 215 -11.18 0.80 6.41
N LEU A 216 -10.11 1.03 5.64
CA LEU A 216 -8.83 1.43 6.22
C LEU A 216 -8.91 2.79 6.93
N ALA A 217 -9.60 3.78 6.36
CA ALA A 217 -9.76 5.09 7.00
C ALA A 217 -10.47 4.98 8.36
N ARG A 218 -11.52 4.16 8.44
CA ARG A 218 -12.19 3.82 9.70
C ARG A 218 -11.22 3.15 10.68
N ALA A 219 -10.51 2.13 10.24
CA ALA A 219 -9.58 1.37 11.07
C ALA A 219 -8.52 2.27 11.71
N LEU A 220 -7.82 3.08 10.92
CA LEU A 220 -6.75 3.97 11.40
C LEU A 220 -7.25 5.07 12.37
N THR A 221 -8.55 5.34 12.39
CA THR A 221 -9.14 6.37 13.24
C THR A 221 -9.83 5.77 14.48
N LEU A 222 -10.02 4.46 14.52
CA LEU A 222 -10.79 3.76 15.57
C LEU A 222 -10.20 3.96 16.99
N SER A 223 -8.87 4.13 17.09
CA SER A 223 -8.20 4.40 18.37
C SER A 223 -8.63 5.72 19.02
N LYS A 224 -9.19 6.67 18.26
CA LYS A 224 -9.65 7.97 18.77
C LYS A 224 -11.07 7.88 19.34
N SER A 225 -12.03 7.49 18.52
CA SER A 225 -13.41 7.19 18.90
C SER A 225 -14.15 6.53 17.74
N LEU A 226 -15.21 5.76 18.05
CA LEU A 226 -16.05 5.14 17.03
C LEU A 226 -16.72 6.19 16.13
N GLU A 227 -17.15 7.32 16.69
CA GLU A 227 -17.78 8.41 15.94
C GLU A 227 -16.81 9.02 14.93
N GLN A 228 -15.56 9.29 15.33
CA GLN A 228 -14.54 9.79 14.42
C GLN A 228 -14.15 8.76 13.36
N ALA A 229 -14.12 7.48 13.71
CA ALA A 229 -13.88 6.40 12.78
C ALA A 229 -14.97 6.31 11.70
N ASN A 230 -16.24 6.39 12.10
CA ASN A 230 -17.36 6.38 11.16
C ASN A 230 -17.33 7.63 10.24
N ARG A 231 -17.06 8.81 10.77
CA ARG A 231 -16.87 10.02 9.96
C ARG A 231 -15.69 9.89 8.97
N ALA A 232 -14.60 9.24 9.35
CA ALA A 232 -13.49 8.98 8.45
C ALA A 232 -13.87 8.01 7.32
N PHE A 233 -14.69 6.99 7.63
CA PHE A 233 -15.28 6.10 6.63
C PHE A 233 -16.16 6.87 5.65
N GLU A 234 -17.13 7.64 6.14
CA GLU A 234 -18.07 8.46 5.34
C GLU A 234 -17.32 9.44 4.43
N SER A 235 -16.38 10.20 5.01
CA SER A 235 -15.56 11.15 4.25
C SER A 235 -14.75 10.48 3.14
N ARG A 236 -14.28 9.25 3.36
CA ARG A 236 -13.52 8.52 2.36
C ARG A 236 -14.43 7.90 1.30
N TRP A 237 -15.61 7.45 1.68
CA TRP A 237 -16.63 6.92 0.79
C TRP A 237 -17.19 7.98 -0.14
N ASP A 238 -17.67 9.09 0.43
CA ASP A 238 -18.31 10.17 -0.34
C ASP A 238 -17.34 11.05 -1.10
N GLY A 239 -16.07 11.10 -0.69
CA GLY A 239 -15.11 12.06 -1.22
C GLY A 239 -15.35 13.45 -0.62
N GLY A 240 -14.71 14.45 -1.22
CA GLY A 240 -14.83 15.83 -0.78
C GLY A 240 -13.84 16.74 -1.51
N PHE A 241 -13.52 17.90 -0.95
CA PHE A 241 -12.56 18.86 -1.52
C PHE A 241 -11.18 18.26 -1.87
N ALA A 242 -10.82 17.12 -1.29
CA ALA A 242 -9.54 16.47 -1.50
C ALA A 242 -9.52 15.46 -2.66
N GLY A 243 -10.65 15.20 -3.33
CA GLY A 243 -10.70 14.30 -4.47
C GLY A 243 -11.92 13.38 -4.52
N MET A 244 -11.90 12.50 -5.49
CA MET A 244 -12.92 11.52 -5.80
C MET A 244 -13.17 10.56 -4.62
N GLY A 245 -14.43 10.37 -4.27
CA GLY A 245 -14.85 9.40 -3.28
C GLY A 245 -14.63 7.95 -3.72
N GLU A 246 -14.56 7.03 -2.77
CA GLU A 246 -14.43 5.62 -3.12
C GLU A 246 -15.68 5.11 -3.87
N ARG A 247 -16.86 5.62 -3.55
CA ARG A 247 -18.13 5.29 -4.23
C ARG A 247 -18.13 5.60 -5.73
N GLU A 248 -17.31 6.57 -6.18
CA GLU A 248 -17.23 6.97 -7.58
C GLU A 248 -16.39 6.01 -8.43
N ARG A 249 -15.72 5.04 -7.81
CA ARG A 249 -14.97 4.03 -8.54
C ARG A 249 -15.90 3.06 -9.26
N PRO A 250 -15.60 2.69 -10.52
CA PRO A 250 -16.48 1.81 -11.30
C PRO A 250 -16.82 0.50 -10.59
N GLU A 251 -15.84 -0.11 -9.89
CA GLU A 251 -16.07 -1.34 -9.14
C GLU A 251 -17.07 -1.17 -7.97
N MET A 252 -17.09 0.01 -7.33
CA MET A 252 -18.02 0.29 -6.25
C MET A 252 -19.43 0.57 -6.79
N GLN A 253 -19.53 1.33 -7.86
CA GLN A 253 -20.82 1.60 -8.53
C GLN A 253 -21.47 0.31 -9.03
N LEU A 254 -20.70 -0.61 -9.62
CA LEU A 254 -21.20 -1.90 -10.08
C LEU A 254 -21.62 -2.83 -8.93
N CYS A 255 -20.91 -2.80 -7.81
CA CYS A 255 -21.22 -3.67 -6.67
C CYS A 255 -22.36 -3.15 -5.81
N PHE A 256 -22.44 -1.85 -5.59
CA PHE A 256 -23.34 -1.23 -4.60
C PHE A 256 -24.37 -0.27 -5.22
N GLY A 257 -24.14 0.19 -6.45
CA GLY A 257 -24.98 1.20 -7.11
C GLY A 257 -24.55 2.64 -6.80
N ASP A 258 -25.02 3.58 -7.62
CA ASP A 258 -24.58 4.98 -7.60
C ASP A 258 -25.02 5.75 -6.34
N HIS A 259 -26.09 5.29 -5.69
CA HIS A 259 -26.74 5.99 -4.56
C HIS A 259 -26.55 5.28 -3.22
N PHE A 260 -25.59 4.35 -3.14
CA PHE A 260 -25.36 3.63 -1.89
C PHE A 260 -24.64 4.54 -0.88
N GLU A 261 -25.31 4.82 0.23
CA GLU A 261 -24.80 5.71 1.27
C GLU A 261 -23.89 4.97 2.26
N ALA A 262 -22.91 5.67 2.81
CA ALA A 262 -21.99 5.14 3.82
C ALA A 262 -22.71 4.54 5.04
N GLY A 263 -23.82 5.16 5.45
CA GLY A 263 -24.65 4.71 6.59
C GLY A 263 -25.20 3.29 6.43
N HIS A 264 -25.46 2.84 5.20
CA HIS A 264 -25.93 1.47 4.96
C HIS A 264 -24.87 0.44 5.36
N PHE A 265 -23.59 0.65 5.00
CA PHE A 265 -22.50 -0.24 5.44
C PHE A 265 -22.42 -0.29 6.96
N LEU A 266 -22.41 0.88 7.60
CA LEU A 266 -22.18 1.01 9.04
C LEU A 266 -23.34 0.44 9.88
N SER A 267 -24.52 0.23 9.28
CA SER A 267 -25.69 -0.37 9.93
C SER A 267 -25.77 -1.89 9.75
N GLU A 268 -24.96 -2.48 8.87
CA GLU A 268 -25.02 -3.90 8.54
C GLU A 268 -24.07 -4.75 9.38
N ALA A 269 -24.58 -5.83 9.98
CA ALA A 269 -23.78 -6.75 10.78
C ALA A 269 -22.66 -7.41 9.95
N CYS A 270 -22.94 -7.79 8.70
CA CYS A 270 -21.96 -8.42 7.83
C CYS A 270 -20.75 -7.51 7.52
N PHE A 271 -20.96 -6.19 7.48
CA PHE A 271 -19.85 -5.23 7.37
C PHE A 271 -19.00 -5.25 8.64
N GLU A 272 -19.61 -5.16 9.81
CA GLU A 272 -18.87 -5.12 11.08
C GLU A 272 -18.10 -6.43 11.31
N ASP A 273 -18.72 -7.59 11.06
CA ASP A 273 -18.08 -8.90 11.20
C ASP A 273 -16.85 -9.01 10.30
N ALA A 274 -16.99 -8.65 9.02
CA ALA A 274 -15.89 -8.67 8.06
C ALA A 274 -14.80 -7.63 8.41
N PHE A 275 -15.19 -6.45 8.87
CA PHE A 275 -14.28 -5.39 9.32
C PHE A 275 -13.45 -5.86 10.53
N GLN A 276 -14.07 -6.49 11.51
CA GLN A 276 -13.38 -6.99 12.71
C GLN A 276 -12.36 -8.08 12.36
N VAL A 277 -12.72 -9.03 11.52
CA VAL A 277 -11.77 -10.07 11.08
C VAL A 277 -10.58 -9.48 10.32
N LEU A 278 -10.82 -8.47 9.48
CA LEU A 278 -9.79 -7.91 8.60
C LEU A 278 -8.86 -6.92 9.31
N TYR A 279 -9.41 -6.02 10.14
CA TYR A 279 -8.66 -4.88 10.65
C TYR A 279 -8.35 -4.95 12.15
N ALA A 280 -9.18 -5.58 12.98
CA ALA A 280 -8.94 -5.58 14.42
C ALA A 280 -7.59 -6.20 14.80
N PRO A 281 -7.20 -7.39 14.30
CA PRO A 281 -5.90 -7.98 14.62
C PRO A 281 -4.73 -7.13 14.13
N MET A 282 -4.88 -6.48 12.95
CA MET A 282 -3.87 -5.58 12.40
C MET A 282 -3.62 -4.37 13.32
N LEU A 283 -4.69 -3.81 13.91
CA LEU A 283 -4.61 -2.67 14.82
C LEU A 283 -4.08 -3.08 16.21
N GLU A 284 -4.46 -4.26 16.70
CA GLU A 284 -3.96 -4.80 17.97
C GLU A 284 -2.45 -5.02 17.93
N ALA A 285 -1.92 -5.55 16.83
CA ALA A 285 -0.49 -5.78 16.64
C ALA A 285 0.36 -4.50 16.55
N GLN A 286 -0.27 -3.33 16.38
CA GLN A 286 0.43 -2.03 16.39
C GLN A 286 0.70 -1.50 17.80
N ARG A 287 0.04 -2.05 18.81
CA ARG A 287 0.21 -1.58 20.19
C ARG A 287 1.56 -2.05 20.73
N PRO A 288 2.32 -1.14 21.36
CA PRO A 288 3.59 -1.49 21.98
C PRO A 288 3.38 -2.40 23.19
#